data_0b3475ecd9cd549dd902423afad817cd
#
_entry.id   0b3475ecd9cd549dd902423afad817cd
#
_cell.length_a   1.000
_cell.length_b   1.000
_cell.length_c   1.000
_cell.angle_alpha   90.00
_cell.angle_beta   90.00
_cell.angle_gamma   90.00
#
_symmetry.space_group_name_H-M   'P 1'
#
loop_
_entity.id
_entity.type
_entity.pdbx_description
1 polymer ?
#
loop_
_entity_poly.entity_id
_entity_poly.type
_entity_poly.pdbx_seq_one_letter_code
_entity_poly.pdbx_strand_id
1 'polypeptide(L)'
;METHHRVAVLCALPQEAEPIIEGLHGIERRRRYGTDLVTGQFGEVSVVVCVGGMGKVAAGAAAQMLICEYHPDALIFSGIAGSLNPLLEVGDIVVGGSLVYLETNNDIIAECDPFLHTYASDGRLSALACQVLDEQGYRRAPSLAQMDDTAAAATADDAADNTATDNGAGRRYTLGTIATSDQFNTDPDVLERTRRVWHGDCEEMEGAAAAHVCAKNRVPFLAVRAMSNRCGDAYEDLNRHQSDMTLAAQNAGAAVRAVLAAL
;
A
#
# COMPACT_ATOMS: atom_id res chain seq x y z
N MET A 1 15.55 -11.87 -27.09
CA MET A 1 14.73 -10.69 -26.88
C MET A 1 14.79 -10.38 -25.41
N GLU A 2 15.51 -9.33 -25.04
CA GLU A 2 15.50 -8.83 -23.66
C GLU A 2 14.08 -8.44 -23.34
N THR A 3 13.49 -9.06 -22.35
CA THR A 3 12.16 -8.71 -21.85
C THR A 3 12.31 -7.47 -20.96
N HIS A 4 12.19 -6.28 -21.56
CA HIS A 4 12.08 -5.06 -20.77
C HIS A 4 10.79 -5.15 -19.95
N HIS A 5 10.91 -5.17 -18.64
CA HIS A 5 9.75 -5.13 -17.74
C HIS A 5 9.04 -3.78 -17.89
N ARG A 6 7.71 -3.82 -17.99
CA ARG A 6 6.85 -2.63 -18.00
C ARG A 6 6.09 -2.59 -16.68
N VAL A 7 6.32 -1.56 -15.92
CA VAL A 7 5.66 -1.39 -14.61
C VAL A 7 4.80 -0.14 -14.63
N ALA A 8 3.55 -0.29 -14.24
CA ALA A 8 2.70 0.84 -13.92
C ALA A 8 2.78 1.15 -12.43
N VAL A 9 2.98 2.41 -12.09
CA VAL A 9 2.88 2.89 -10.70
C VAL A 9 1.68 3.80 -10.59
N LEU A 10 0.76 3.47 -9.70
CA LEU A 10 -0.42 4.26 -9.40
C LEU A 10 -0.24 4.95 -8.05
N CYS A 11 -0.53 6.24 -8.00
CA CYS A 11 -0.58 7.06 -6.79
C CYS A 11 -1.90 7.82 -6.77
N ALA A 12 -2.42 8.16 -5.60
CA ALA A 12 -3.62 8.99 -5.47
C ALA A 12 -3.29 10.47 -5.63
N LEU A 13 -2.17 10.92 -5.09
CA LEU A 13 -1.79 12.33 -4.97
C LEU A 13 -0.47 12.62 -5.71
N PRO A 14 -0.30 13.87 -6.24
CA PRO A 14 0.96 14.27 -6.87
C PRO A 14 2.19 14.11 -5.97
N GLN A 15 2.05 14.43 -4.68
CA GLN A 15 3.13 14.33 -3.70
C GLN A 15 3.61 12.88 -3.46
N GLU A 16 2.78 11.89 -3.72
CA GLU A 16 3.14 10.46 -3.64
C GLU A 16 3.90 10.01 -4.90
N ALA A 17 3.57 10.60 -6.05
CA ALA A 17 4.17 10.27 -7.32
C ALA A 17 5.56 10.91 -7.50
N GLU A 18 5.77 12.12 -7.02
CA GLU A 18 6.99 12.90 -7.27
C GLU A 18 8.28 12.17 -6.84
N PRO A 19 8.37 11.54 -5.65
CA PRO A 19 9.58 10.80 -5.25
C PRO A 19 9.92 9.64 -6.20
N ILE A 20 8.94 9.08 -6.92
CA ILE A 20 9.15 8.01 -7.90
C ILE A 20 9.61 8.61 -9.21
N ILE A 21 8.96 9.70 -9.65
CA ILE A 21 9.26 10.41 -10.89
C ILE A 21 10.69 10.95 -10.89
N GLU A 22 11.18 11.46 -9.76
CA GLU A 22 12.56 11.95 -9.59
C GLU A 22 13.63 10.89 -9.92
N GLY A 23 13.29 9.61 -9.78
CA GLY A 23 14.18 8.50 -10.14
C GLY A 23 14.16 8.09 -11.60
N LEU A 24 13.28 8.67 -12.44
CA LEU A 24 13.11 8.29 -13.83
C LEU A 24 14.02 9.10 -14.77
N HIS A 25 14.42 8.46 -15.86
CA HIS A 25 15.12 9.08 -16.97
C HIS A 25 14.24 9.10 -18.22
N GLY A 26 14.48 10.04 -19.15
CA GLY A 26 13.72 10.14 -20.40
C GLY A 26 12.25 10.45 -20.20
N ILE A 27 11.94 11.34 -19.27
CA ILE A 27 10.57 11.63 -18.81
C ILE A 27 9.74 12.29 -19.92
N GLU A 28 8.54 11.75 -20.15
CA GLU A 28 7.47 12.40 -20.90
C GLU A 28 6.24 12.57 -20.01
N ARG A 29 5.69 13.79 -19.94
CA ARG A 29 4.46 14.11 -19.21
C ARG A 29 3.29 14.22 -20.16
N ARG A 30 2.16 13.59 -19.81
CA ARG A 30 0.92 13.62 -20.60
C ARG A 30 -0.27 13.71 -19.66
N ARG A 31 -1.37 14.28 -20.15
CA ARG A 31 -2.67 14.23 -19.47
C ARG A 31 -3.64 13.47 -20.36
N ARG A 32 -4.26 12.41 -19.83
CA ARG A 32 -5.23 11.59 -20.55
C ARG A 32 -6.34 11.12 -19.63
N TYR A 33 -7.56 11.11 -20.13
CA TYR A 33 -8.75 10.66 -19.38
C TYR A 33 -8.90 11.34 -18.01
N GLY A 34 -8.55 12.63 -17.92
CA GLY A 34 -8.56 13.38 -16.66
C GLY A 34 -7.42 13.09 -15.71
N THR A 35 -6.47 12.25 -16.09
CA THR A 35 -5.38 11.74 -15.24
C THR A 35 -4.03 12.23 -15.73
N ASP A 36 -3.14 12.60 -14.82
CA ASP A 36 -1.77 12.99 -15.12
C ASP A 36 -0.88 11.74 -15.16
N LEU A 37 -0.12 11.61 -16.23
CA LEU A 37 0.73 10.47 -16.56
C LEU A 37 2.16 10.93 -16.83
N VAL A 38 3.11 10.20 -16.27
CA VAL A 38 4.54 10.39 -16.52
C VAL A 38 5.13 9.05 -16.97
N THR A 39 5.70 8.99 -18.17
CA THR A 39 6.44 7.82 -18.63
C THR A 39 7.94 8.08 -18.56
N GLY A 40 8.74 7.06 -18.34
CA GLY A 40 10.20 7.14 -18.29
C GLY A 40 10.82 5.76 -18.09
N GLN A 41 12.13 5.75 -17.85
CA GLN A 41 12.91 4.54 -17.59
C GLN A 41 13.51 4.59 -16.20
N PHE A 42 13.48 3.45 -15.50
CA PHE A 42 14.21 3.22 -14.26
C PHE A 42 15.12 2.01 -14.47
N GLY A 43 16.42 2.26 -14.75
CA GLY A 43 17.30 1.21 -15.25
C GLY A 43 16.76 0.61 -16.55
N GLU A 44 16.58 -0.71 -16.58
CA GLU A 44 16.01 -1.45 -17.72
C GLU A 44 14.47 -1.53 -17.68
N VAL A 45 13.83 -1.00 -16.62
CA VAL A 45 12.37 -1.06 -16.45
C VAL A 45 11.70 0.15 -17.08
N SER A 46 10.77 -0.08 -18.00
CA SER A 46 9.89 0.96 -18.54
C SER A 46 8.78 1.26 -17.53
N VAL A 47 8.67 2.50 -17.08
CA VAL A 47 7.73 2.88 -16.02
C VAL A 47 6.71 3.89 -16.53
N VAL A 48 5.46 3.69 -16.19
CA VAL A 48 4.41 4.71 -16.25
C VAL A 48 3.92 5.02 -14.84
N VAL A 49 4.05 6.28 -14.42
CA VAL A 49 3.51 6.79 -13.13
C VAL A 49 2.23 7.54 -13.43
N CYS A 50 1.19 7.21 -12.68
CA CYS A 50 -0.17 7.75 -12.82
C CYS A 50 -0.62 8.40 -11.51
N VAL A 51 -1.08 9.63 -11.56
CA VAL A 51 -1.81 10.27 -10.45
C VAL A 51 -3.30 10.09 -10.72
N GLY A 52 -3.90 9.08 -10.08
CA GLY A 52 -5.28 8.64 -10.35
C GLY A 52 -6.35 9.46 -9.64
N GLY A 53 -6.00 10.16 -8.56
CA GLY A 53 -6.96 10.82 -7.65
C GLY A 53 -7.39 9.92 -6.49
N MET A 54 -8.06 10.52 -5.50
CA MET A 54 -8.48 9.84 -4.27
C MET A 54 -9.77 9.03 -4.47
N GLY A 55 -9.88 7.94 -3.72
CA GLY A 55 -11.08 7.12 -3.58
C GLY A 55 -11.15 5.94 -4.55
N LYS A 56 -12.01 4.99 -4.20
CA LYS A 56 -12.14 3.69 -4.87
C LYS A 56 -12.45 3.79 -6.36
N VAL A 57 -13.33 4.72 -6.76
CA VAL A 57 -13.73 4.91 -8.17
C VAL A 57 -12.56 5.44 -8.99
N ALA A 58 -11.83 6.44 -8.48
CA ALA A 58 -10.68 7.02 -9.15
C ALA A 58 -9.56 5.99 -9.34
N ALA A 59 -9.25 5.24 -8.27
CA ALA A 59 -8.24 4.18 -8.31
C ALA A 59 -8.60 3.05 -9.28
N GLY A 60 -9.85 2.57 -9.26
CA GLY A 60 -10.32 1.53 -10.17
C GLY A 60 -10.27 1.96 -11.64
N ALA A 61 -10.72 3.19 -11.94
CA ALA A 61 -10.69 3.75 -13.29
C ALA A 61 -9.24 3.91 -13.79
N ALA A 62 -8.34 4.45 -12.94
CA ALA A 62 -6.94 4.63 -13.28
C ALA A 62 -6.21 3.29 -13.48
N ALA A 63 -6.44 2.30 -12.62
CA ALA A 63 -5.87 0.96 -12.76
C ALA A 63 -6.31 0.31 -14.08
N GLN A 64 -7.61 0.34 -14.42
CA GLN A 64 -8.11 -0.22 -15.67
C GLN A 64 -7.52 0.51 -16.89
N MET A 65 -7.43 1.84 -16.85
CA MET A 65 -6.81 2.64 -17.91
C MET A 65 -5.34 2.26 -18.11
N LEU A 66 -4.56 2.15 -17.02
CA LEU A 66 -3.16 1.75 -17.08
C LEU A 66 -3.00 0.37 -17.72
N ILE A 67 -3.84 -0.59 -17.34
CA ILE A 67 -3.81 -1.95 -17.88
C ILE A 67 -4.10 -1.95 -19.39
N CYS A 68 -5.15 -1.23 -19.82
CA CYS A 68 -5.56 -1.20 -21.23
C CYS A 68 -4.60 -0.44 -22.14
N GLU A 69 -4.01 0.65 -21.67
CA GLU A 69 -3.17 1.53 -22.50
C GLU A 69 -1.69 1.12 -22.50
N TYR A 70 -1.19 0.63 -21.38
CA TYR A 70 0.25 0.38 -21.19
C TYR A 70 0.60 -1.10 -21.10
N HIS A 71 -0.38 -2.00 -20.92
CA HIS A 71 -0.18 -3.45 -20.79
C HIS A 71 0.99 -3.78 -19.85
N PRO A 72 0.96 -3.33 -18.59
CA PRO A 72 2.06 -3.53 -17.66
C PRO A 72 2.18 -5.00 -17.24
N ASP A 73 3.41 -5.45 -17.01
CA ASP A 73 3.70 -6.76 -16.42
C ASP A 73 3.40 -6.80 -14.92
N ALA A 74 3.36 -5.62 -14.29
CA ALA A 74 2.93 -5.44 -12.90
C ALA A 74 2.38 -4.01 -12.67
N LEU A 75 1.46 -3.87 -11.73
CA LEU A 75 1.00 -2.59 -11.21
C LEU A 75 1.38 -2.46 -9.73
N ILE A 76 2.13 -1.40 -9.41
CA ILE A 76 2.50 -1.06 -8.04
C ILE A 76 1.64 0.12 -7.60
N PHE A 77 0.97 0.02 -6.45
CA PHE A 77 0.26 1.13 -5.86
C PHE A 77 1.04 1.69 -4.67
N SER A 78 1.53 2.91 -4.83
CA SER A 78 2.34 3.63 -3.86
C SER A 78 1.56 4.77 -3.24
N GLY A 79 1.62 4.92 -1.92
CA GLY A 79 0.96 6.03 -1.25
C GLY A 79 1.14 6.06 0.26
N ILE A 80 0.41 6.97 0.89
CA ILE A 80 0.36 7.14 2.34
C ILE A 80 -0.88 6.48 2.93
N ALA A 81 -0.88 6.23 4.24
CA ALA A 81 -2.01 5.67 4.98
C ALA A 81 -1.97 6.09 6.45
N GLY A 82 -3.13 5.99 7.13
CA GLY A 82 -3.21 6.07 8.59
C GLY A 82 -2.87 4.72 9.23
N SER A 83 -2.03 4.72 10.27
CA SER A 83 -1.66 3.51 11.00
C SER A 83 -2.80 3.04 11.91
N LEU A 84 -3.10 1.74 11.85
CA LEU A 84 -3.95 1.02 12.80
C LEU A 84 -3.13 0.08 13.70
N ASN A 85 -1.96 -0.36 13.22
CA ASN A 85 -1.04 -1.20 13.98
C ASN A 85 -0.27 -0.33 15.00
N PRO A 86 -0.39 -0.63 16.30
CA PRO A 86 0.24 0.19 17.35
C PRO A 86 1.77 0.16 17.35
N LEU A 87 2.38 -0.78 16.62
CA LEU A 87 3.83 -0.91 16.50
C LEU A 87 4.42 -0.07 15.37
N LEU A 88 3.57 0.53 14.50
CA LEU A 88 4.01 1.34 13.38
C LEU A 88 3.84 2.83 13.68
N GLU A 89 4.88 3.59 13.40
CA GLU A 89 4.96 5.04 13.55
C GLU A 89 4.95 5.74 12.19
N VAL A 90 4.91 7.07 12.19
CA VAL A 90 5.01 7.87 10.97
C VAL A 90 6.32 7.54 10.22
N GLY A 91 6.19 7.28 8.93
CA GLY A 91 7.30 6.89 8.06
C GLY A 91 7.57 5.39 7.98
N ASP A 92 6.95 4.56 8.83
CA ASP A 92 6.98 3.11 8.73
C ASP A 92 6.13 2.62 7.54
N ILE A 93 6.36 1.38 7.09
CA ILE A 93 5.78 0.86 5.85
C ILE A 93 4.89 -0.35 6.10
N VAL A 94 3.73 -0.38 5.44
CA VAL A 94 2.91 -1.57 5.24
C VAL A 94 3.05 -2.03 3.78
N VAL A 95 3.58 -3.23 3.58
CA VAL A 95 3.47 -3.97 2.33
C VAL A 95 2.14 -4.74 2.38
N GLY A 96 1.29 -4.53 1.39
CA GLY A 96 -0.05 -5.12 1.38
C GLY A 96 -0.02 -6.62 1.10
N GLY A 97 -0.04 -7.43 2.14
CA GLY A 97 -0.26 -8.88 2.02
C GLY A 97 -1.71 -9.19 1.68
N SER A 98 -2.65 -8.48 2.31
CA SER A 98 -4.09 -8.54 2.04
C SER A 98 -4.65 -7.12 1.89
N LEU A 99 -5.70 -6.98 1.07
CA LEU A 99 -6.43 -5.73 0.91
C LEU A 99 -7.93 -6.00 1.03
N VAL A 100 -8.63 -5.18 1.81
CA VAL A 100 -10.06 -5.38 2.12
C VAL A 100 -10.84 -4.10 1.94
N TYR A 101 -12.10 -4.22 1.50
CA TYR A 101 -13.05 -3.12 1.54
C TYR A 101 -13.76 -3.08 2.89
N LEU A 102 -13.94 -1.90 3.47
CA LEU A 102 -14.58 -1.73 4.79
C LEU A 102 -16.11 -1.59 4.70
N GLU A 103 -16.64 -0.65 3.90
CA GLU A 103 -18.07 -0.36 3.84
C GLU A 103 -18.80 -1.16 2.75
N THR A 104 -18.34 -2.34 2.47
CA THR A 104 -18.80 -3.12 1.33
C THR A 104 -19.27 -4.49 1.77
N ASN A 105 -20.35 -4.99 1.16
CA ASN A 105 -20.70 -6.40 1.31
C ASN A 105 -19.80 -7.25 0.41
N ASN A 106 -18.66 -7.67 0.97
CA ASN A 106 -17.64 -8.42 0.25
C ASN A 106 -18.15 -9.78 -0.25
N ASP A 107 -19.09 -10.41 0.47
CA ASP A 107 -19.67 -11.70 0.08
C ASP A 107 -20.48 -11.55 -1.22
N ILE A 108 -21.29 -10.49 -1.34
CA ILE A 108 -22.07 -10.23 -2.56
C ILE A 108 -21.14 -9.88 -3.74
N ILE A 109 -20.09 -9.08 -3.51
CA ILE A 109 -19.13 -8.75 -4.58
C ILE A 109 -18.40 -10.01 -5.05
N ALA A 110 -18.07 -10.92 -4.13
CA ALA A 110 -17.40 -12.18 -4.46
C ALA A 110 -18.24 -13.17 -5.27
N GLU A 111 -19.54 -12.91 -5.46
CA GLU A 111 -20.35 -13.66 -6.42
C GLU A 111 -20.03 -13.37 -7.90
N CYS A 112 -19.25 -12.30 -8.14
CA CYS A 112 -18.79 -11.88 -9.47
C CYS A 112 -17.28 -12.08 -9.62
N ASP A 113 -16.81 -12.18 -10.89
CA ASP A 113 -15.39 -12.24 -11.22
C ASP A 113 -14.66 -11.02 -10.63
N PRO A 114 -13.58 -11.25 -9.87
CA PRO A 114 -12.71 -12.45 -9.76
C PRO A 114 -13.06 -13.45 -8.64
N PHE A 115 -14.27 -13.42 -8.08
CA PHE A 115 -14.76 -14.34 -7.04
C PHE A 115 -13.94 -14.33 -5.75
N LEU A 116 -13.48 -13.16 -5.34
CA LEU A 116 -12.62 -12.96 -4.17
C LEU A 116 -13.30 -12.08 -3.11
N HIS A 117 -13.25 -12.51 -1.85
CA HIS A 117 -13.71 -11.72 -0.70
C HIS A 117 -12.70 -10.66 -0.26
N THR A 118 -11.41 -10.92 -0.50
CA THR A 118 -10.28 -10.04 -0.24
C THR A 118 -9.30 -10.12 -1.40
N TYR A 119 -8.48 -9.10 -1.56
CA TYR A 119 -7.47 -9.03 -2.61
C TYR A 119 -6.08 -9.11 -1.98
N ALA A 120 -5.07 -9.43 -2.78
CA ALA A 120 -3.70 -9.56 -2.28
C ALA A 120 -2.70 -8.99 -3.29
N SER A 121 -1.55 -8.57 -2.77
CA SER A 121 -0.39 -8.36 -3.62
C SER A 121 0.15 -9.70 -4.14
N ASP A 122 0.78 -9.65 -5.30
CA ASP A 122 1.51 -10.81 -5.84
C ASP A 122 2.60 -11.26 -4.86
N GLY A 123 2.68 -12.58 -4.61
CA GLY A 123 3.58 -13.12 -3.60
C GLY A 123 5.05 -12.90 -3.90
N ARG A 124 5.45 -12.84 -5.19
CA ARG A 124 6.84 -12.56 -5.59
C ARG A 124 7.18 -11.09 -5.40
N LEU A 125 6.26 -10.20 -5.78
CA LEU A 125 6.44 -8.75 -5.61
C LEU A 125 6.46 -8.34 -4.14
N SER A 126 5.58 -8.91 -3.31
CA SER A 126 5.57 -8.64 -1.87
C SER A 126 6.82 -9.19 -1.17
N ALA A 127 7.30 -10.38 -1.55
CA ALA A 127 8.56 -10.90 -1.04
C ALA A 127 9.75 -10.03 -1.43
N LEU A 128 9.79 -9.56 -2.69
CA LEU A 128 10.81 -8.63 -3.17
C LEU A 128 10.76 -7.30 -2.41
N ALA A 129 9.56 -6.75 -2.18
CA ALA A 129 9.39 -5.52 -1.39
C ALA A 129 9.90 -5.70 0.04
N CYS A 130 9.61 -6.83 0.70
CA CYS A 130 10.14 -7.12 2.03
C CYS A 130 11.68 -7.23 2.01
N GLN A 131 12.25 -7.93 1.04
CA GLN A 131 13.69 -8.08 0.91
C GLN A 131 14.41 -6.73 0.76
N VAL A 132 13.94 -5.86 -0.14
CA VAL A 132 14.58 -4.55 -0.34
C VAL A 132 14.43 -3.63 0.87
N LEU A 133 13.36 -3.77 1.66
CA LEU A 133 13.19 -3.06 2.92
C LEU A 133 14.18 -3.56 3.98
N ASP A 134 14.39 -4.87 4.10
CA ASP A 134 15.42 -5.45 4.96
C ASP A 134 16.82 -4.92 4.59
N GLU A 135 17.15 -4.91 3.28
CA GLU A 135 18.42 -4.39 2.76
C GLU A 135 18.60 -2.88 3.04
N GLN A 136 17.51 -2.11 3.10
CA GLN A 136 17.51 -0.70 3.49
C GLN A 136 17.56 -0.48 5.01
N GLY A 137 17.61 -1.55 5.79
CA GLY A 137 17.72 -1.48 7.26
C GLY A 137 16.40 -1.24 7.98
N TYR A 138 15.25 -1.44 7.32
CA TYR A 138 13.98 -1.50 8.01
C TYR A 138 13.90 -2.80 8.82
N ARG A 139 13.26 -2.75 9.99
CA ARG A 139 13.01 -3.94 10.80
C ARG A 139 11.59 -4.42 10.62
N ARG A 140 11.42 -5.71 10.45
CA ARG A 140 10.09 -6.30 10.30
C ARG A 140 9.36 -6.29 11.64
N ALA A 141 8.17 -5.69 11.66
CA ALA A 141 7.22 -5.73 12.76
C ALA A 141 6.13 -6.79 12.47
N PRO A 142 5.54 -7.44 13.49
CA PRO A 142 4.40 -8.32 13.28
C PRO A 142 3.18 -7.53 12.80
N SER A 143 2.38 -8.14 11.93
CA SER A 143 1.06 -7.64 11.56
C SER A 143 0.04 -7.90 12.68
N LEU A 144 -1.10 -7.21 12.66
CA LEU A 144 -2.18 -7.44 13.62
C LEU A 144 -2.67 -8.89 13.59
N ALA A 145 -2.77 -9.51 12.42
CA ALA A 145 -3.12 -10.93 12.31
C ALA A 145 -2.11 -11.83 13.04
N GLN A 146 -0.81 -11.57 12.90
CA GLN A 146 0.24 -12.31 13.59
C GLN A 146 0.23 -12.08 15.11
N MET A 147 -0.14 -10.88 15.56
CA MET A 147 -0.24 -10.55 16.99
C MET A 147 -1.40 -11.31 17.63
N ASP A 148 -2.55 -11.41 16.95
CA ASP A 148 -3.71 -12.18 17.44
C ASP A 148 -3.42 -13.68 17.49
N ASP A 149 -2.75 -14.24 16.49
CA ASP A 149 -2.32 -15.64 16.47
C ASP A 149 -1.38 -15.96 17.65
N THR A 150 -0.44 -15.06 17.97
CA THR A 150 0.48 -15.25 19.10
C THR A 150 -0.23 -15.12 20.45
N ALA A 151 -1.20 -14.21 20.59
CA ALA A 151 -2.03 -14.07 21.78
C ALA A 151 -2.90 -15.32 22.01
N ALA A 152 -3.49 -15.87 20.94
CA ALA A 152 -4.26 -17.10 20.98
C ALA A 152 -3.40 -18.33 21.36
N ALA A 153 -2.15 -18.38 20.89
CA ALA A 153 -1.19 -19.44 21.26
C ALA A 153 -0.70 -19.33 22.70
N ALA A 154 -0.49 -18.09 23.22
CA ALA A 154 -0.04 -17.83 24.58
C ALA A 154 -1.09 -18.17 25.64
N THR A 155 -2.39 -18.23 25.31
CA THR A 155 -3.45 -18.69 26.22
C THR A 155 -3.47 -20.19 26.44
N ALA A 156 -2.66 -20.97 25.69
CA ALA A 156 -2.56 -22.43 25.82
C ALA A 156 -1.41 -22.90 26.73
N ASP A 157 -0.32 -22.13 26.85
CA ASP A 157 0.79 -22.41 27.81
C ASP A 157 1.64 -21.14 27.99
N ASP A 158 1.89 -20.79 29.25
CA ASP A 158 2.85 -19.79 29.75
C ASP A 158 2.55 -18.28 29.55
N ALA A 159 1.99 -17.68 30.60
CA ALA A 159 2.20 -16.28 30.93
C ALA A 159 3.67 -16.06 31.38
N ALA A 160 4.57 -15.85 30.44
CA ALA A 160 5.95 -15.44 30.73
C ALA A 160 6.39 -14.39 29.72
N ASP A 161 6.43 -13.14 30.21
CA ASP A 161 7.35 -12.06 29.86
C ASP A 161 7.69 -11.88 28.39
N ASN A 162 6.80 -11.23 27.63
CA ASN A 162 7.14 -10.68 26.31
C ASN A 162 6.88 -9.17 26.26
N THR A 163 7.41 -8.44 27.26
CA THR A 163 7.61 -7.00 27.16
C THR A 163 8.96 -6.75 26.48
N ALA A 164 9.08 -7.10 25.22
CA ALA A 164 10.13 -6.55 24.37
C ALA A 164 9.77 -5.08 24.07
N THR A 165 10.01 -4.21 25.02
CA THR A 165 10.12 -2.78 24.77
C THR A 165 11.38 -2.55 23.93
N ASP A 166 11.25 -2.74 22.61
CA ASP A 166 12.33 -2.36 21.69
C ASP A 166 12.32 -0.84 21.52
N ASN A 167 13.11 -0.15 22.37
CA ASN A 167 13.39 1.28 22.30
C ASN A 167 14.39 1.63 21.17
N GLY A 168 14.49 0.80 20.13
CA GLY A 168 15.37 1.03 19.00
C GLY A 168 14.76 1.99 17.98
N ALA A 169 15.34 3.17 17.87
CA ALA A 169 15.03 4.19 16.87
C ALA A 169 15.39 3.73 15.44
N GLY A 170 14.58 2.83 14.84
CA GLY A 170 14.77 2.36 13.46
C GLY A 170 13.42 2.25 12.74
N ARG A 171 13.39 2.56 11.45
CA ARG A 171 12.22 2.40 10.60
C ARG A 171 11.76 0.96 10.57
N ARG A 172 10.45 0.75 10.54
CA ARG A 172 9.83 -0.57 10.55
C ARG A 172 9.00 -0.80 9.30
N TYR A 173 8.74 -2.07 9.00
CA TYR A 173 7.74 -2.45 8.03
C TYR A 173 6.98 -3.69 8.49
N THR A 174 5.79 -3.88 7.95
CA THR A 174 5.04 -5.14 8.09
C THR A 174 4.52 -5.61 6.73
N LEU A 175 4.40 -6.91 6.57
CA LEU A 175 3.58 -7.54 5.52
C LEU A 175 2.21 -7.79 6.16
N GLY A 176 1.24 -6.95 5.86
CA GLY A 176 0.00 -6.90 6.59
C GLY A 176 -1.23 -6.60 5.75
N THR A 177 -2.32 -6.25 6.41
CA THR A 177 -3.60 -5.94 5.78
C THR A 177 -3.77 -4.43 5.61
N ILE A 178 -4.09 -4.02 4.39
CA ILE A 178 -4.50 -2.65 4.05
C ILE A 178 -6.02 -2.61 3.97
N ALA A 179 -6.64 -1.76 4.78
CA ALA A 179 -8.08 -1.55 4.80
C ALA A 179 -8.43 -0.32 3.95
N THR A 180 -9.37 -0.48 3.02
CA THR A 180 -9.77 0.57 2.08
C THR A 180 -11.17 1.07 2.36
N SER A 181 -11.30 2.39 2.58
CA SER A 181 -12.56 3.11 2.85
C SER A 181 -12.63 4.39 2.02
N ASP A 182 -13.82 4.73 1.48
CA ASP A 182 -14.04 6.07 0.91
C ASP A 182 -14.33 7.12 2.00
N GLN A 183 -14.30 6.72 3.27
CA GLN A 183 -14.46 7.60 4.42
C GLN A 183 -13.11 7.78 5.12
N PHE A 184 -12.89 8.96 5.65
CA PHE A 184 -11.80 9.21 6.60
C PHE A 184 -12.34 8.88 8.00
N ASN A 185 -12.06 7.65 8.47
CA ASN A 185 -12.66 7.15 9.69
C ASN A 185 -11.97 7.70 10.94
N THR A 186 -12.76 8.35 11.81
CA THR A 186 -12.32 8.83 13.14
C THR A 186 -13.12 8.17 14.26
N ASP A 187 -14.16 7.40 13.93
CA ASP A 187 -15.01 6.71 14.90
C ASP A 187 -14.24 5.54 15.53
N PRO A 188 -14.03 5.55 16.86
CA PRO A 188 -13.29 4.49 17.55
C PRO A 188 -13.87 3.09 17.35
N ASP A 189 -15.20 2.95 17.24
CA ASP A 189 -15.85 1.64 17.05
C ASP A 189 -15.58 1.09 15.64
N VAL A 190 -15.55 1.95 14.61
CA VAL A 190 -15.18 1.58 13.25
C VAL A 190 -13.72 1.14 13.20
N LEU A 191 -12.82 1.91 13.82
CA LEU A 191 -11.39 1.62 13.85
C LEU A 191 -11.09 0.32 14.61
N GLU A 192 -11.76 0.11 15.76
CA GLU A 192 -11.59 -1.12 16.54
C GLU A 192 -12.12 -2.34 15.76
N ARG A 193 -13.26 -2.20 15.07
CA ARG A 193 -13.78 -3.26 14.20
C ARG A 193 -12.78 -3.57 13.06
N THR A 194 -12.18 -2.56 12.47
CA THR A 194 -11.18 -2.74 11.40
C THR A 194 -9.98 -3.53 11.91
N ARG A 195 -9.50 -3.23 13.11
CA ARG A 195 -8.40 -3.99 13.75
C ARG A 195 -8.79 -5.44 14.04
N ARG A 196 -9.95 -5.67 14.65
CA ARG A 196 -10.34 -7.01 15.14
C ARG A 196 -10.89 -7.93 14.06
N VAL A 197 -11.70 -7.41 13.14
CA VAL A 197 -12.37 -8.24 12.14
C VAL A 197 -11.53 -8.43 10.90
N TRP A 198 -10.85 -7.37 10.49
CA TRP A 198 -10.06 -7.37 9.24
C TRP A 198 -8.56 -7.45 9.48
N HIS A 199 -8.10 -7.37 10.74
CA HIS A 199 -6.68 -7.26 11.10
C HIS A 199 -5.95 -6.18 10.28
N GLY A 200 -6.65 -5.05 10.06
CA GLY A 200 -6.14 -3.95 9.25
C GLY A 200 -4.95 -3.26 9.91
N ASP A 201 -3.77 -3.33 9.32
CA ASP A 201 -2.57 -2.67 9.82
C ASP A 201 -2.55 -1.17 9.51
N CYS A 202 -3.20 -0.77 8.43
CA CYS A 202 -3.42 0.62 8.06
C CYS A 202 -4.72 0.81 7.30
N GLU A 203 -5.19 2.06 7.21
CA GLU A 203 -6.37 2.46 6.44
C GLU A 203 -6.00 3.53 5.42
N GLU A 204 -6.54 3.39 4.21
CA GLU A 204 -6.40 4.29 3.07
C GLU A 204 -7.67 4.23 2.20
N MET A 205 -7.66 4.87 1.00
CA MET A 205 -8.92 5.08 0.26
C MET A 205 -8.97 4.39 -1.12
N GLU A 206 -7.96 3.61 -1.55
CA GLU A 206 -7.83 3.19 -2.95
C GLU A 206 -7.40 1.74 -3.17
N GLY A 207 -6.57 1.20 -2.28
CA GLY A 207 -5.76 0.00 -2.52
C GLY A 207 -6.55 -1.23 -2.91
N ALA A 208 -7.65 -1.53 -2.20
CA ALA A 208 -8.49 -2.67 -2.54
C ALA A 208 -9.14 -2.52 -3.92
N ALA A 209 -9.47 -1.28 -4.36
CA ALA A 209 -10.07 -1.04 -5.67
C ALA A 209 -9.06 -1.29 -6.81
N ALA A 210 -7.82 -0.82 -6.66
CA ALA A 210 -6.76 -1.09 -7.61
C ALA A 210 -6.43 -2.59 -7.66
N ALA A 211 -6.31 -3.25 -6.50
CA ALA A 211 -6.07 -4.69 -6.39
C ALA A 211 -7.20 -5.52 -7.03
N HIS A 212 -8.45 -5.13 -6.82
CA HIS A 212 -9.63 -5.76 -7.43
C HIS A 212 -9.54 -5.73 -8.97
N VAL A 213 -9.26 -4.54 -9.53
CA VAL A 213 -9.11 -4.38 -10.99
C VAL A 213 -7.94 -5.22 -11.50
N CYS A 214 -6.81 -5.24 -10.80
CA CYS A 214 -5.66 -6.07 -11.18
C CYS A 214 -5.98 -7.57 -11.13
N ALA A 215 -6.66 -8.04 -10.09
CA ALA A 215 -7.10 -9.43 -9.95
C ALA A 215 -8.02 -9.84 -11.11
N LYS A 216 -9.02 -9.00 -11.45
CA LYS A 216 -9.93 -9.22 -12.57
C LYS A 216 -9.21 -9.31 -13.92
N ASN A 217 -8.15 -8.53 -14.11
CA ASN A 217 -7.34 -8.52 -15.33
C ASN A 217 -6.13 -9.48 -15.28
N ARG A 218 -5.92 -10.19 -14.18
CA ARG A 218 -4.78 -11.09 -13.93
C ARG A 218 -3.42 -10.38 -14.10
N VAL A 219 -3.34 -9.13 -13.67
CA VAL A 219 -2.10 -8.35 -13.64
C VAL A 219 -1.50 -8.46 -12.23
N PRO A 220 -0.23 -8.87 -12.08
CA PRO A 220 0.46 -8.86 -10.80
C PRO A 220 0.39 -7.48 -10.14
N PHE A 221 0.04 -7.45 -8.86
CA PHE A 221 -0.20 -6.22 -8.10
C PHE A 221 0.68 -6.16 -6.85
N LEU A 222 1.12 -4.98 -6.48
CA LEU A 222 1.80 -4.70 -5.22
C LEU A 222 1.26 -3.40 -4.62
N ALA A 223 0.90 -3.42 -3.34
CA ALA A 223 0.59 -2.21 -2.58
C ALA A 223 1.70 -1.91 -1.57
N VAL A 224 2.15 -0.65 -1.54
CA VAL A 224 3.11 -0.12 -0.56
C VAL A 224 2.52 1.14 0.04
N ARG A 225 2.36 1.16 1.36
CA ARG A 225 1.86 2.32 2.11
C ARG A 225 2.85 2.73 3.18
N ALA A 226 3.17 4.02 3.27
CA ALA A 226 3.90 4.58 4.40
C ALA A 226 2.95 5.33 5.32
N MET A 227 3.17 5.20 6.62
CA MET A 227 2.29 5.79 7.63
C MET A 227 2.50 7.29 7.72
N SER A 228 1.43 8.07 7.51
CA SER A 228 1.44 9.53 7.61
C SER A 228 0.89 10.05 8.94
N ASN A 229 0.09 9.24 9.62
CA ASN A 229 -0.59 9.58 10.87
C ASN A 229 -1.06 8.30 11.56
N ARG A 230 -1.66 8.43 12.74
CA ARG A 230 -2.48 7.36 13.35
C ARG A 230 -3.94 7.53 12.94
N CYS A 231 -4.62 6.42 12.65
CA CYS A 231 -6.06 6.46 12.45
C CYS A 231 -6.78 6.94 13.71
N GLY A 232 -7.79 7.78 13.53
CA GLY A 232 -8.50 8.44 14.62
C GLY A 232 -8.12 9.92 14.81
N ASP A 233 -7.00 10.36 14.24
CA ASP A 233 -6.67 11.79 14.17
C ASP A 233 -7.70 12.53 13.28
N ALA A 234 -8.03 13.78 13.62
CA ALA A 234 -8.93 14.56 12.80
C ALA A 234 -8.27 14.96 11.46
N TYR A 235 -9.07 15.02 10.38
CA TYR A 235 -8.56 15.38 9.05
C TYR A 235 -7.90 16.78 9.04
N GLU A 236 -8.40 17.72 9.84
CA GLU A 236 -7.84 19.06 9.98
C GLU A 236 -6.44 19.04 10.60
N ASP A 237 -6.14 18.04 11.43
CA ASP A 237 -4.82 17.88 12.05
C ASP A 237 -3.78 17.35 11.07
N LEU A 238 -4.17 16.57 10.05
CA LEU A 238 -3.28 16.16 8.96
C LEU A 238 -2.70 17.36 8.20
N ASN A 239 -3.50 18.39 7.99
CA ASN A 239 -3.03 19.61 7.33
C ASN A 239 -1.97 20.38 8.15
N ARG A 240 -1.92 20.16 9.47
CA ARG A 240 -0.89 20.73 10.36
C ARG A 240 0.40 19.91 10.35
N HIS A 241 0.31 18.62 10.01
CA HIS A 241 1.44 17.68 9.94
C HIS A 241 1.88 17.39 8.50
N GLN A 242 1.91 18.43 7.66
CA GLN A 242 2.29 18.29 6.24
C GLN A 242 3.70 17.70 6.06
N SER A 243 4.60 17.90 7.03
CA SER A 243 5.91 17.28 7.08
C SER A 243 5.86 15.77 7.16
N ASP A 244 4.91 15.21 7.93
CA ASP A 244 4.74 13.78 8.15
C ASP A 244 4.19 13.09 6.89
N MET A 245 3.23 13.74 6.22
CA MET A 245 2.72 13.30 4.91
C MET A 245 3.83 13.30 3.85
N THR A 246 4.67 14.33 3.85
CA THR A 246 5.81 14.42 2.92
C THR A 246 6.84 13.33 3.21
N LEU A 247 7.17 13.10 4.47
CA LEU A 247 8.09 12.03 4.88
C LEU A 247 7.55 10.65 4.46
N ALA A 248 6.28 10.40 4.74
CA ALA A 248 5.62 9.14 4.36
C ALA A 248 5.65 8.95 2.84
N ALA A 249 5.27 9.96 2.05
CA ALA A 249 5.33 9.88 0.59
C ALA A 249 6.75 9.60 0.06
N GLN A 250 7.77 10.24 0.65
CA GLN A 250 9.18 9.99 0.32
C GLN A 250 9.59 8.54 0.64
N ASN A 251 9.19 8.01 1.80
CA ASN A 251 9.52 6.64 2.20
C ASN A 251 8.82 5.60 1.32
N ALA A 252 7.53 5.78 1.00
CA ALA A 252 6.82 4.91 0.06
C ALA A 252 7.47 4.93 -1.32
N GLY A 253 7.78 6.13 -1.85
CA GLY A 253 8.46 6.29 -3.13
C GLY A 253 9.86 5.67 -3.15
N ALA A 254 10.63 5.79 -2.05
CA ALA A 254 11.95 5.16 -1.92
C ALA A 254 11.84 3.63 -1.95
N ALA A 255 10.87 3.05 -1.23
CA ALA A 255 10.62 1.61 -1.25
C ALA A 255 10.25 1.12 -2.65
N VAL A 256 9.36 1.85 -3.36
CA VAL A 256 8.98 1.51 -4.75
C VAL A 256 10.16 1.60 -5.70
N ARG A 257 11.01 2.64 -5.58
CA ARG A 257 12.24 2.71 -6.40
C ARG A 257 13.19 1.55 -6.13
N ALA A 258 13.31 1.09 -4.87
CA ALA A 258 14.13 -0.08 -4.56
C ALA A 258 13.55 -1.37 -5.19
N VAL A 259 12.21 -1.53 -5.17
CA VAL A 259 11.55 -2.62 -5.88
C VAL A 259 11.82 -2.55 -7.39
N LEU A 260 11.66 -1.36 -8.01
CA LEU A 260 11.95 -1.15 -9.44
C LEU A 260 13.41 -1.47 -9.81
N ALA A 261 14.36 -1.18 -8.91
CA ALA A 261 15.78 -1.47 -9.11
C ALA A 261 16.11 -2.98 -9.03
N ALA A 262 15.25 -3.76 -8.38
CA ALA A 262 15.44 -5.19 -8.15
C ALA A 262 14.63 -6.08 -9.13
N LEU A 263 13.82 -5.47 -10.03
CA LEU A 263 13.09 -6.15 -11.10
C LEU A 263 13.97 -6.36 -12.33
#